data_c586b1f9b78d712f625e0d0a561ef712
#
_entry.id   c586b1f9b78d712f625e0d0a561ef712
#
_cell.length_a   1.000
_cell.length_b   1.000
_cell.length_c   1.000
_cell.angle_alpha   90.00
_cell.angle_beta   90.00
_cell.angle_gamma   90.00
#
_symmetry.space_group_name_H-M   'P 1'
#
loop_
_entity.id
_entity.type
_entity.pdbx_description
1 polymer ?
#
loop_
_entity_poly.entity_id
_entity_poly.type
_entity_poly.pdbx_seq_one_letter_code
_entity_poly.pdbx_strand_id
1 'polypeptide(L)'
;MTEMLRPMLELAVLIPGTLLAYLPMKEHLKIKMGALTAIWLSTLLMLCIVGGLFCYSFEIKTISLILPAFMLMTIAYCATLRTSILKSANIALAVCGVYACLASITRAIDSIVYPKNIEPWFGLTGGIVFNIFCWIFVMLAFYPASHAVCDLIDDENIAHTWYVFWILPTVFIAINIFIIPWNPNILHTGRIMQGYIVICCTMLGLLLLFYALFYIMAKSLNNNHKLTQENTILYMQQEQYNTLNKAIEETRHARHDMRHHLSILNSFVKRKDWADLENYLSKMSKSIPSSELKLCENNAIDGVAGHYYHRYKDLEIPCVFKLELPKELSVSEIDICLVLSNLLENALEASMRTAPDKRRITVFARMHSDNVVLIKVENFYNGVVKEKNGIFESSKHSCEGIGTQSVRRIAEKGGGYCRFTQKDGIFTADVMLRGNSK
;
A
#
# COMPACT_ATOMS: atom_id res chain seq x y z
N MET A 1 31.14 -49.20 -7.47
CA MET A 1 31.53 -47.78 -7.21
C MET A 1 30.76 -46.82 -8.08
N THR A 2 30.63 -47.02 -9.39
CA THR A 2 29.84 -46.17 -10.29
C THR A 2 28.37 -46.11 -9.96
N GLU A 3 27.76 -47.19 -9.49
CA GLU A 3 26.34 -47.27 -9.15
C GLU A 3 25.96 -46.50 -7.88
N MET A 4 26.86 -46.47 -6.89
CA MET A 4 26.69 -45.66 -5.70
C MET A 4 26.73 -44.12 -6.00
N LEU A 5 27.44 -43.72 -7.06
CA LEU A 5 27.54 -42.32 -7.43
C LEU A 5 26.26 -41.79 -8.08
N ARG A 6 25.43 -42.65 -8.68
CA ARG A 6 24.21 -42.23 -9.40
C ARG A 6 23.21 -41.49 -8.52
N PRO A 7 22.70 -41.99 -7.37
CA PRO A 7 21.80 -41.27 -6.50
C PRO A 7 22.45 -40.03 -5.86
N MET A 8 23.77 -40.06 -5.63
CA MET A 8 24.50 -38.88 -5.13
C MET A 8 24.48 -37.74 -6.13
N LEU A 9 24.64 -38.05 -7.44
CA LEU A 9 24.59 -37.02 -8.50
C LEU A 9 23.17 -36.41 -8.64
N GLU A 10 22.11 -37.21 -8.46
CA GLU A 10 20.76 -36.63 -8.45
C GLU A 10 20.54 -35.68 -7.27
N LEU A 11 21.02 -36.02 -6.09
CA LEU A 11 20.93 -35.14 -4.91
C LEU A 11 21.81 -33.91 -5.01
N ALA A 12 22.91 -33.96 -5.76
CA ALA A 12 23.84 -32.82 -5.96
C ALA A 12 23.16 -31.61 -6.64
N VAL A 13 22.05 -31.81 -7.34
CA VAL A 13 21.25 -30.74 -7.94
C VAL A 13 20.64 -29.78 -6.91
N LEU A 14 20.54 -30.21 -5.65
CA LEU A 14 20.13 -29.31 -4.56
C LEU A 14 21.10 -28.16 -4.34
N ILE A 15 22.39 -28.31 -4.71
CA ILE A 15 23.42 -27.27 -4.58
C ILE A 15 23.14 -26.06 -5.48
N PRO A 16 23.04 -26.21 -6.83
CA PRO A 16 22.67 -25.09 -7.70
C PRO A 16 21.25 -24.57 -7.42
N GLY A 17 20.31 -25.42 -6.94
CA GLY A 17 18.96 -25.01 -6.55
C GLY A 17 18.94 -24.04 -5.37
N THR A 18 19.71 -24.34 -4.32
CA THR A 18 19.82 -23.44 -3.16
C THR A 18 20.53 -22.14 -3.51
N LEU A 19 21.60 -22.21 -4.33
CA LEU A 19 22.28 -21.01 -4.81
C LEU A 19 21.30 -20.09 -5.55
N LEU A 20 20.50 -20.63 -6.48
CA LEU A 20 19.51 -19.87 -7.23
C LEU A 20 18.44 -19.26 -6.34
N ALA A 21 17.98 -19.96 -5.30
CA ALA A 21 16.98 -19.46 -4.36
C ALA A 21 17.52 -18.30 -3.51
N TYR A 22 18.79 -18.32 -3.12
CA TYR A 22 19.41 -17.24 -2.34
C TYR A 22 19.82 -16.02 -3.17
N LEU A 23 19.98 -16.16 -4.48
CA LEU A 23 20.45 -15.10 -5.35
C LEU A 23 19.60 -13.81 -5.25
N PRO A 24 18.26 -13.86 -5.34
CA PRO A 24 17.40 -12.68 -5.19
C PRO A 24 17.29 -12.19 -3.74
N MET A 25 17.71 -13.00 -2.76
CA MET A 25 17.59 -12.69 -1.32
C MET A 25 18.90 -12.20 -0.68
N LYS A 26 19.93 -11.88 -1.47
CA LYS A 26 21.27 -11.55 -0.99
C LYS A 26 21.30 -10.39 0.03
N GLU A 27 20.38 -9.42 -0.09
CA GLU A 27 20.29 -8.24 0.78
C GLU A 27 19.46 -8.49 2.05
N HIS A 28 18.69 -9.57 2.07
CA HIS A 28 17.76 -9.91 3.18
C HIS A 28 18.26 -11.01 4.11
N LEU A 29 19.56 -11.27 4.12
CA LEU A 29 20.13 -12.32 4.96
C LEU A 29 20.17 -11.90 6.45
N LYS A 30 19.83 -12.81 7.36
CA LYS A 30 20.02 -12.66 8.81
C LYS A 30 21.46 -13.00 9.21
N ILE A 31 22.12 -13.86 8.44
CA ILE A 31 23.44 -14.44 8.73
C ILE A 31 24.44 -13.92 7.69
N LYS A 32 25.69 -13.74 8.11
CA LYS A 32 26.77 -13.33 7.17
C LYS A 32 26.91 -14.35 6.04
N MET A 33 27.05 -13.87 4.81
CA MET A 33 27.13 -14.69 3.59
C MET A 33 28.12 -15.85 3.71
N GLY A 34 29.34 -15.60 4.22
CA GLY A 34 30.38 -16.65 4.35
C GLY A 34 30.01 -17.76 5.33
N ALA A 35 29.34 -17.44 6.45
CA ALA A 35 28.86 -18.46 7.39
C ALA A 35 27.69 -19.25 6.78
N LEU A 36 26.78 -18.55 6.08
CA LEU A 36 25.64 -19.17 5.42
C LEU A 36 26.09 -20.16 4.34
N THR A 37 27.04 -19.76 3.48
CA THR A 37 27.59 -20.65 2.43
C THR A 37 28.32 -21.86 3.02
N ALA A 38 29.06 -21.69 4.11
CA ALA A 38 29.75 -22.79 4.77
C ALA A 38 28.72 -23.82 5.36
N ILE A 39 27.67 -23.33 6.04
CA ILE A 39 26.62 -24.18 6.61
C ILE A 39 25.89 -24.94 5.50
N TRP A 40 25.43 -24.23 4.46
CA TRP A 40 24.68 -24.87 3.37
C TRP A 40 25.53 -25.85 2.57
N LEU A 41 26.77 -25.49 2.25
CA LEU A 41 27.65 -26.40 1.50
C LEU A 41 27.93 -27.70 2.28
N SER A 42 28.21 -27.58 3.58
CA SER A 42 28.46 -28.77 4.44
C SER A 42 27.21 -29.64 4.58
N THR A 43 26.04 -29.05 4.83
CA THR A 43 24.77 -29.80 4.96
C THR A 43 24.35 -30.44 3.65
N LEU A 44 24.50 -29.76 2.51
CA LEU A 44 24.18 -30.31 1.20
C LEU A 44 25.11 -31.42 0.78
N LEU A 45 26.42 -31.27 1.01
CA LEU A 45 27.39 -32.33 0.75
C LEU A 45 27.11 -33.56 1.61
N MET A 46 26.81 -33.37 2.90
CA MET A 46 26.42 -34.46 3.78
C MET A 46 25.13 -35.14 3.29
N LEU A 47 24.13 -34.38 2.89
CA LEU A 47 22.87 -34.92 2.34
C LEU A 47 23.12 -35.70 1.03
N CYS A 48 23.98 -35.22 0.14
CA CYS A 48 24.33 -35.92 -1.10
C CYS A 48 25.02 -37.26 -0.82
N ILE A 49 26.00 -37.27 0.11
CA ILE A 49 26.77 -38.49 0.41
C ILE A 49 25.91 -39.50 1.21
N VAL A 50 25.39 -39.05 2.37
CA VAL A 50 24.63 -39.95 3.25
C VAL A 50 23.29 -40.36 2.65
N GLY A 51 22.58 -39.39 2.07
CA GLY A 51 21.29 -39.61 1.39
C GLY A 51 21.46 -40.50 0.16
N GLY A 52 22.54 -40.30 -0.64
CA GLY A 52 22.85 -41.12 -1.79
C GLY A 52 23.17 -42.57 -1.40
N LEU A 53 23.98 -42.75 -0.34
CA LEU A 53 24.27 -44.09 0.21
C LEU A 53 23.00 -44.77 0.75
N PHE A 54 22.14 -44.02 1.42
CA PHE A 54 20.86 -44.52 1.94
C PHE A 54 19.95 -45.00 0.79
N CYS A 55 19.76 -44.17 -0.24
CA CYS A 55 18.98 -44.54 -1.42
C CYS A 55 19.54 -45.80 -2.10
N TYR A 56 20.85 -45.91 -2.24
CA TYR A 56 21.52 -47.06 -2.83
C TYR A 56 21.34 -48.34 -1.99
N SER A 57 21.51 -48.25 -0.65
CA SER A 57 21.45 -49.42 0.23
C SER A 57 20.05 -49.97 0.39
N PHE A 58 19.02 -49.13 0.27
CA PHE A 58 17.60 -49.54 0.44
C PHE A 58 16.83 -49.58 -0.89
N GLU A 59 17.48 -49.34 -2.02
CA GLU A 59 16.88 -49.28 -3.36
C GLU A 59 15.66 -48.35 -3.45
N ILE A 60 15.72 -47.21 -2.71
CA ILE A 60 14.64 -46.23 -2.62
C ILE A 60 14.83 -45.17 -3.71
N LYS A 61 13.72 -44.75 -4.33
CA LYS A 61 13.71 -43.62 -5.30
C LYS A 61 14.22 -42.35 -4.65
N THR A 62 15.16 -41.69 -5.31
CA THR A 62 15.73 -40.38 -4.84
C THR A 62 14.65 -39.33 -4.58
N ILE A 63 13.56 -39.33 -5.35
CA ILE A 63 12.42 -38.45 -5.19
C ILE A 63 11.76 -38.57 -3.80
N SER A 64 11.77 -39.77 -3.20
CA SER A 64 11.21 -40.04 -1.87
C SER A 64 12.01 -39.35 -0.77
N LEU A 65 13.32 -39.10 -1.00
CA LEU A 65 14.19 -38.35 -0.09
C LEU A 65 14.21 -36.87 -0.42
N ILE A 66 14.15 -36.49 -1.70
CA ILE A 66 14.18 -35.10 -2.16
C ILE A 66 12.98 -34.31 -1.62
N LEU A 67 11.76 -34.88 -1.62
CA LEU A 67 10.57 -34.17 -1.17
C LEU A 67 10.64 -33.74 0.32
N PRO A 68 10.90 -34.64 1.29
CA PRO A 68 11.04 -34.23 2.70
C PRO A 68 12.27 -33.34 2.92
N ALA A 69 13.39 -33.60 2.21
CA ALA A 69 14.56 -32.76 2.28
C ALA A 69 14.26 -31.34 1.78
N PHE A 70 13.55 -31.19 0.67
CA PHE A 70 13.13 -29.89 0.16
C PHE A 70 12.25 -29.12 1.16
N MET A 71 11.29 -29.80 1.81
CA MET A 71 10.46 -29.14 2.84
C MET A 71 11.30 -28.62 4.02
N LEU A 72 12.20 -29.45 4.54
CA LEU A 72 13.10 -29.05 5.64
C LEU A 72 14.05 -27.91 5.21
N MET A 73 14.61 -27.99 4.01
CA MET A 73 15.46 -26.94 3.45
C MET A 73 14.72 -25.64 3.23
N THR A 74 13.47 -25.69 2.77
CA THR A 74 12.63 -24.50 2.61
C THR A 74 12.35 -23.84 3.96
N ILE A 75 12.07 -24.62 5.00
CA ILE A 75 11.90 -24.09 6.37
C ILE A 75 13.19 -23.42 6.85
N ALA A 76 14.33 -24.10 6.71
CA ALA A 76 15.64 -23.55 7.08
C ALA A 76 15.97 -22.29 6.27
N TYR A 77 15.70 -22.29 4.97
CA TYR A 77 15.86 -21.14 4.08
C TYR A 77 15.03 -19.93 4.57
N CYS A 78 13.73 -20.12 4.84
CA CYS A 78 12.88 -19.05 5.37
C CYS A 78 13.37 -18.54 6.74
N ALA A 79 13.92 -19.39 7.58
CA ALA A 79 14.43 -19.00 8.90
C ALA A 79 15.68 -18.12 8.81
N THR A 80 16.50 -18.27 7.75
CA THR A 80 17.73 -17.47 7.52
C THR A 80 17.50 -16.11 6.91
N LEU A 81 16.26 -15.79 6.48
CA LEU A 81 15.89 -14.57 5.77
C LEU A 81 15.07 -13.61 6.63
N ARG A 82 15.20 -12.31 6.36
CA ARG A 82 14.42 -11.22 6.99
C ARG A 82 13.09 -10.93 6.28
N THR A 83 12.88 -11.51 5.09
CA THR A 83 11.66 -11.33 4.29
C THR A 83 10.50 -12.14 4.85
N SER A 84 9.28 -11.86 4.38
CA SER A 84 8.09 -12.64 4.72
C SER A 84 8.27 -14.11 4.28
N ILE A 85 7.78 -15.04 5.09
CA ILE A 85 7.81 -16.47 4.81
C ILE A 85 7.18 -16.77 3.44
N LEU A 86 6.11 -16.06 3.10
CA LEU A 86 5.41 -16.26 1.84
C LEU A 86 6.29 -15.92 0.63
N LYS A 87 6.98 -14.78 0.63
CA LYS A 87 7.89 -14.39 -0.46
C LYS A 87 9.02 -15.41 -0.61
N SER A 88 9.64 -15.79 0.50
CA SER A 88 10.75 -16.74 0.51
C SER A 88 10.33 -18.13 0.02
N ALA A 89 9.22 -18.68 0.53
CA ALA A 89 8.71 -19.99 0.13
C ALA A 89 8.32 -20.02 -1.37
N ASN A 90 7.74 -18.94 -1.87
CA ASN A 90 7.38 -18.81 -3.29
C ASN A 90 8.60 -18.89 -4.22
N ILE A 91 9.72 -18.28 -3.83
CA ILE A 91 10.96 -18.35 -4.62
C ILE A 91 11.53 -19.77 -4.61
N ALA A 92 11.59 -20.40 -3.45
CA ALA A 92 12.05 -21.80 -3.36
C ALA A 92 11.16 -22.71 -4.22
N LEU A 93 9.86 -22.52 -4.18
CA LEU A 93 8.89 -23.27 -4.97
C LEU A 93 9.04 -23.03 -6.48
N ALA A 94 9.31 -21.78 -6.88
CA ALA A 94 9.56 -21.43 -8.27
C ALA A 94 10.81 -22.12 -8.83
N VAL A 95 11.89 -22.19 -8.06
CA VAL A 95 13.11 -22.93 -8.42
C VAL A 95 12.81 -24.42 -8.54
N CYS A 96 12.06 -24.98 -7.58
CA CYS A 96 11.66 -26.39 -7.60
C CYS A 96 10.84 -26.73 -8.86
N GLY A 97 9.91 -25.85 -9.28
CA GLY A 97 9.10 -26.03 -10.50
C GLY A 97 9.97 -26.15 -11.77
N VAL A 98 10.96 -25.30 -11.92
CA VAL A 98 11.91 -25.37 -13.06
C VAL A 98 12.73 -26.66 -13.01
N TYR A 99 13.23 -27.00 -11.83
CA TYR A 99 14.07 -28.20 -11.69
C TYR A 99 13.26 -29.51 -11.92
N ALA A 100 11.98 -29.51 -11.56
CA ALA A 100 11.09 -30.61 -11.90
C ALA A 100 10.94 -30.77 -13.43
N CYS A 101 10.81 -29.67 -14.18
CA CYS A 101 10.79 -29.72 -15.65
C CYS A 101 12.12 -30.19 -16.23
N LEU A 102 13.26 -29.72 -15.73
CA LEU A 102 14.59 -30.14 -16.16
C LEU A 102 14.83 -31.66 -15.86
N ALA A 103 14.35 -32.14 -14.71
CA ALA A 103 14.42 -33.54 -14.36
C ALA A 103 13.62 -34.44 -15.34
N SER A 104 12.43 -33.99 -15.76
CA SER A 104 11.62 -34.69 -16.73
C SER A 104 12.27 -34.77 -18.13
N ILE A 105 12.89 -33.67 -18.57
CA ILE A 105 13.67 -33.63 -19.82
C ILE A 105 14.87 -34.56 -19.73
N THR A 106 15.60 -34.53 -18.62
CA THR A 106 16.75 -35.42 -18.38
C THR A 106 16.33 -36.89 -18.40
N ARG A 107 15.17 -37.22 -17.85
CA ARG A 107 14.63 -38.60 -17.86
C ARG A 107 14.40 -39.12 -19.28
N ALA A 108 13.96 -38.25 -20.19
CA ALA A 108 13.85 -38.61 -21.61
C ALA A 108 15.24 -38.95 -22.20
N ILE A 109 16.25 -38.13 -21.92
CA ILE A 109 17.63 -38.37 -22.40
C ILE A 109 18.23 -39.64 -21.80
N ASP A 110 18.05 -39.83 -20.48
CA ASP A 110 18.54 -41.02 -19.78
C ASP A 110 17.93 -42.29 -20.34
N SER A 111 16.62 -42.29 -20.66
CA SER A 111 15.92 -43.41 -21.29
C SER A 111 16.45 -43.70 -22.70
N ILE A 112 16.91 -42.73 -23.45
CA ILE A 112 17.55 -42.93 -24.76
C ILE A 112 18.91 -43.63 -24.60
N VAL A 113 19.71 -43.20 -23.62
CA VAL A 113 21.08 -43.69 -23.39
C VAL A 113 21.05 -45.06 -22.71
N TYR A 114 20.11 -45.28 -21.78
CA TYR A 114 19.98 -46.50 -21.01
C TYR A 114 18.56 -47.09 -21.13
N PRO A 115 18.19 -47.69 -22.29
CA PRO A 115 16.84 -48.18 -22.52
C PRO A 115 16.38 -49.29 -21.56
N LYS A 116 17.32 -49.99 -20.93
CA LYS A 116 17.06 -51.10 -19.99
C LYS A 116 17.24 -50.69 -18.52
N ASN A 117 17.39 -49.41 -18.22
CA ASN A 117 17.55 -48.97 -16.85
C ASN A 117 16.20 -49.09 -16.09
N ILE A 118 16.13 -50.07 -15.19
CA ILE A 118 14.94 -50.32 -14.33
C ILE A 118 15.16 -49.70 -12.94
N GLU A 119 16.36 -49.17 -12.67
CA GLU A 119 16.72 -48.61 -11.39
C GLU A 119 15.90 -47.37 -11.04
N PRO A 120 15.72 -47.10 -9.74
CA PRO A 120 14.89 -45.99 -9.27
C PRO A 120 15.53 -44.61 -9.47
N TRP A 121 16.77 -44.52 -9.94
CA TRP A 121 17.55 -43.28 -10.19
C TRP A 121 18.05 -43.24 -11.64
N PHE A 122 18.57 -42.06 -12.03
CA PHE A 122 19.17 -41.86 -13.36
C PHE A 122 20.41 -42.73 -13.56
N GLY A 123 20.70 -43.07 -14.81
CA GLY A 123 22.02 -43.53 -15.20
C GLY A 123 23.11 -42.48 -14.91
N LEU A 124 24.36 -42.88 -14.97
CA LEU A 124 25.49 -41.97 -14.69
C LEU A 124 25.46 -40.76 -15.61
N THR A 125 25.25 -40.96 -16.90
CA THR A 125 25.14 -39.85 -17.88
C THR A 125 23.92 -38.97 -17.62
N GLY A 126 22.77 -39.55 -17.28
CA GLY A 126 21.57 -38.79 -16.91
C GLY A 126 21.80 -37.90 -15.71
N GLY A 127 22.41 -38.40 -14.64
CA GLY A 127 22.74 -37.61 -13.47
C GLY A 127 23.71 -36.48 -13.77
N ILE A 128 24.72 -36.67 -14.64
CA ILE A 128 25.65 -35.62 -15.09
C ILE A 128 24.91 -34.59 -15.94
N VAL A 129 24.10 -35.00 -16.91
CA VAL A 129 23.31 -34.10 -17.77
C VAL A 129 22.34 -33.23 -16.93
N PHE A 130 21.68 -33.82 -15.94
CA PHE A 130 20.80 -33.09 -15.03
C PHE A 130 21.54 -31.98 -14.29
N ASN A 131 22.68 -32.28 -13.72
CA ASN A 131 23.53 -31.26 -13.07
C ASN A 131 23.96 -30.16 -14.04
N ILE A 132 24.38 -30.52 -15.26
CA ILE A 132 24.78 -29.54 -16.29
C ILE A 132 23.61 -28.63 -16.62
N PHE A 133 22.41 -29.14 -16.85
CA PHE A 133 21.21 -28.33 -17.11
C PHE A 133 20.89 -27.39 -15.97
N CYS A 134 20.97 -27.85 -14.72
CA CYS A 134 20.71 -27.00 -13.56
C CYS A 134 21.74 -25.89 -13.42
N TRP A 135 23.05 -26.15 -13.66
CA TRP A 135 24.07 -25.11 -13.63
C TRP A 135 23.95 -24.14 -14.80
N ILE A 136 23.63 -24.61 -16.01
CA ILE A 136 23.33 -23.72 -17.15
C ILE A 136 22.14 -22.81 -16.80
N PHE A 137 21.09 -23.36 -16.20
CA PHE A 137 19.93 -22.59 -15.80
C PHE A 137 20.30 -21.53 -14.74
N VAL A 138 21.13 -21.86 -13.76
CA VAL A 138 21.63 -20.87 -12.78
C VAL A 138 22.37 -19.73 -13.47
N MET A 139 23.23 -20.03 -14.45
CA MET A 139 23.96 -19.01 -15.22
C MET A 139 23.02 -18.10 -16.01
N LEU A 140 22.02 -18.67 -16.69
CA LEU A 140 21.03 -17.90 -17.45
C LEU A 140 20.12 -17.05 -16.54
N ALA A 141 19.72 -17.62 -15.40
CA ALA A 141 18.85 -16.95 -14.44
C ALA A 141 19.59 -15.98 -13.50
N PHE A 142 20.94 -15.95 -13.51
CA PHE A 142 21.72 -15.14 -12.60
C PHE A 142 21.35 -13.67 -12.64
N TYR A 143 21.35 -13.08 -13.84
CA TYR A 143 21.04 -11.66 -13.99
C TYR A 143 19.57 -11.33 -13.62
N PRO A 144 18.55 -12.00 -14.15
CA PRO A 144 17.17 -11.72 -13.76
C PRO A 144 16.89 -12.01 -12.28
N ALA A 145 17.48 -13.04 -11.69
CA ALA A 145 17.28 -13.35 -10.27
C ALA A 145 17.93 -12.31 -9.35
N SER A 146 19.15 -11.84 -9.69
CA SER A 146 19.90 -10.91 -8.83
C SER A 146 19.43 -9.44 -8.91
N HIS A 147 18.70 -9.07 -9.96
CA HIS A 147 18.20 -7.70 -10.19
C HIS A 147 16.68 -7.65 -10.24
N ALA A 148 16.09 -8.27 -11.25
CA ALA A 148 14.65 -8.14 -11.51
C ALA A 148 13.77 -8.73 -10.39
N VAL A 149 14.15 -9.90 -9.86
CA VAL A 149 13.40 -10.54 -8.76
C VAL A 149 13.71 -9.84 -7.42
N CYS A 150 14.95 -9.37 -7.22
CA CYS A 150 15.32 -8.58 -6.04
C CYS A 150 14.44 -7.33 -5.91
N ASP A 151 14.31 -6.55 -7.00
CA ASP A 151 13.45 -5.35 -7.04
C ASP A 151 11.99 -5.66 -6.68
N LEU A 152 11.47 -6.84 -7.08
CA LEU A 152 10.11 -7.26 -6.74
C LEU A 152 9.94 -7.66 -5.26
N ILE A 153 11.00 -8.15 -4.64
CA ILE A 153 10.97 -8.56 -3.23
C ILE A 153 10.89 -7.33 -2.34
N ASP A 154 11.62 -6.26 -2.69
CA ASP A 154 11.71 -5.03 -1.92
C ASP A 154 10.42 -4.20 -2.00
N ASP A 155 9.58 -4.46 -3.00
CA ASP A 155 8.37 -3.69 -3.22
C ASP A 155 7.22 -4.14 -2.30
N GLU A 156 6.79 -3.24 -1.41
CA GLU A 156 5.66 -3.48 -0.50
C GLU A 156 4.30 -3.39 -1.21
N ASN A 157 4.21 -2.66 -2.33
CA ASN A 157 2.95 -2.45 -3.05
C ASN A 157 2.43 -3.71 -3.74
N ILE A 158 3.31 -4.71 -3.94
CA ILE A 158 3.01 -5.97 -4.64
C ILE A 158 2.72 -7.12 -3.66
N ALA A 159 2.58 -6.84 -2.36
CA ALA A 159 2.40 -7.88 -1.35
C ALA A 159 1.27 -8.87 -1.68
N HIS A 160 0.17 -8.40 -2.26
CA HIS A 160 -0.99 -9.23 -2.61
C HIS A 160 -0.72 -10.22 -3.75
N THR A 161 0.19 -9.93 -4.68
CA THR A 161 0.48 -10.82 -5.82
C THR A 161 1.19 -12.10 -5.37
N TRP A 162 1.96 -12.04 -4.28
CA TRP A 162 2.64 -13.20 -3.72
C TRP A 162 1.70 -14.26 -3.15
N TYR A 163 0.45 -13.89 -2.77
CA TYR A 163 -0.55 -14.85 -2.30
C TYR A 163 -1.06 -15.79 -3.39
N VAL A 164 -0.90 -15.44 -4.65
CA VAL A 164 -1.38 -16.24 -5.79
C VAL A 164 -0.23 -16.95 -6.51
N PHE A 165 1.00 -16.42 -6.41
CA PHE A 165 2.14 -16.90 -7.17
C PHE A 165 2.48 -18.38 -6.95
N TRP A 166 2.31 -18.91 -5.73
CA TRP A 166 2.62 -20.32 -5.38
C TRP A 166 1.80 -21.35 -6.14
N ILE A 167 0.60 -20.96 -6.59
CA ILE A 167 -0.33 -21.89 -7.27
C ILE A 167 0.32 -22.46 -8.52
N LEU A 168 0.95 -21.59 -9.30
CA LEU A 168 1.48 -21.98 -10.61
C LEU A 168 2.66 -22.98 -10.51
N PRO A 169 3.75 -22.71 -9.77
CA PRO A 169 4.82 -23.68 -9.60
C PRO A 169 4.32 -25.01 -9.05
N THR A 170 3.37 -24.98 -8.10
CA THR A 170 2.79 -26.19 -7.50
C THR A 170 2.07 -27.06 -8.55
N VAL A 171 1.26 -26.44 -9.41
CA VAL A 171 0.57 -27.14 -10.49
C VAL A 171 1.58 -27.79 -11.45
N PHE A 172 2.62 -27.04 -11.85
CA PHE A 172 3.65 -27.58 -12.74
C PHE A 172 4.44 -28.72 -12.09
N ILE A 173 4.78 -28.64 -10.80
CA ILE A 173 5.41 -29.74 -10.08
C ILE A 173 4.49 -30.97 -10.05
N ALA A 174 3.21 -30.79 -9.72
CA ALA A 174 2.24 -31.87 -9.68
C ALA A 174 2.08 -32.56 -11.05
N ILE A 175 1.97 -31.79 -12.13
CA ILE A 175 1.90 -32.33 -13.50
C ILE A 175 3.19 -33.06 -13.85
N ASN A 176 4.37 -32.54 -13.51
CA ASN A 176 5.64 -33.20 -13.76
C ASN A 176 5.71 -34.56 -13.03
N ILE A 177 5.29 -34.61 -11.76
CA ILE A 177 5.24 -35.88 -10.98
C ILE A 177 4.26 -36.87 -11.64
N PHE A 178 3.11 -36.40 -12.13
CA PHE A 178 2.10 -37.24 -12.76
C PHE A 178 2.56 -37.81 -14.12
N ILE A 179 3.31 -37.04 -14.90
CA ILE A 179 3.79 -37.42 -16.24
C ILE A 179 4.96 -38.44 -16.17
N ILE A 180 5.66 -38.54 -15.03
CA ILE A 180 6.77 -39.49 -14.88
C ILE A 180 6.26 -40.92 -15.16
N PRO A 181 6.80 -41.64 -16.18
CA PRO A 181 6.36 -42.97 -16.49
C PRO A 181 6.73 -43.96 -15.38
N TRP A 182 5.78 -44.80 -14.98
CA TRP A 182 5.98 -45.83 -13.97
C TRP A 182 7.02 -46.88 -14.43
N ASN A 183 7.04 -47.15 -15.74
CA ASN A 183 7.98 -48.07 -16.39
C ASN A 183 8.68 -47.33 -17.55
N PRO A 184 10.01 -47.15 -17.49
CA PRO A 184 10.77 -46.48 -18.55
C PRO A 184 10.61 -47.12 -19.94
N ASN A 185 10.33 -48.39 -20.02
CA ASN A 185 10.14 -49.09 -21.28
C ASN A 185 8.93 -48.59 -22.10
N ILE A 186 7.95 -47.95 -21.44
CA ILE A 186 6.78 -47.36 -22.12
C ILE A 186 7.22 -46.23 -23.05
N LEU A 187 8.28 -45.50 -22.71
CA LEU A 187 8.80 -44.41 -23.53
C LEU A 187 9.29 -44.88 -24.91
N HIS A 188 9.71 -46.15 -25.01
CA HIS A 188 10.21 -46.72 -26.26
C HIS A 188 9.11 -47.30 -27.17
N THR A 189 7.84 -47.23 -26.79
CA THR A 189 6.71 -47.71 -27.59
C THR A 189 6.22 -46.62 -28.55
N GLY A 190 6.30 -46.90 -29.85
CA GLY A 190 5.79 -46.02 -30.91
C GLY A 190 6.38 -44.58 -30.86
N ARG A 191 5.52 -43.55 -30.81
CA ARG A 191 5.91 -42.13 -30.77
C ARG A 191 5.86 -41.52 -29.36
N ILE A 192 5.74 -42.35 -28.31
CA ILE A 192 5.55 -41.83 -26.93
C ILE A 192 6.74 -41.00 -26.48
N MET A 193 7.97 -41.39 -26.78
CA MET A 193 9.18 -40.63 -26.46
C MET A 193 9.16 -39.23 -27.04
N GLN A 194 8.78 -39.10 -28.33
CA GLN A 194 8.72 -37.80 -28.99
C GLN A 194 7.66 -36.91 -28.34
N GLY A 195 6.47 -37.47 -28.06
CA GLY A 195 5.39 -36.76 -27.37
C GLY A 195 5.81 -36.31 -25.95
N TYR A 196 6.49 -37.20 -25.20
CA TYR A 196 6.99 -36.90 -23.86
C TYR A 196 7.99 -35.73 -23.86
N ILE A 197 8.97 -35.75 -24.77
CA ILE A 197 9.94 -34.66 -24.91
C ILE A 197 9.24 -33.33 -25.25
N VAL A 198 8.31 -33.35 -26.21
CA VAL A 198 7.55 -32.15 -26.59
C VAL A 198 6.76 -31.60 -25.39
N ILE A 199 6.08 -32.47 -24.64
CA ILE A 199 5.33 -32.03 -23.44
C ILE A 199 6.26 -31.43 -22.39
N CYS A 200 7.39 -32.07 -22.08
CA CYS A 200 8.32 -31.58 -21.09
C CYS A 200 8.94 -30.22 -21.50
N CYS A 201 9.33 -30.07 -22.76
CA CYS A 201 9.85 -28.81 -23.29
C CYS A 201 8.80 -27.68 -23.32
N THR A 202 7.56 -28.00 -23.72
CA THR A 202 6.47 -27.02 -23.70
C THR A 202 6.11 -26.61 -22.27
N MET A 203 6.12 -27.53 -21.31
CA MET A 203 5.89 -27.21 -19.90
C MET A 203 6.95 -26.27 -19.36
N LEU A 204 8.23 -26.54 -19.61
CA LEU A 204 9.32 -25.63 -19.22
C LEU A 204 9.13 -24.25 -19.85
N GLY A 205 8.86 -24.20 -21.16
CA GLY A 205 8.63 -22.96 -21.89
C GLY A 205 7.44 -22.16 -21.33
N LEU A 206 6.32 -22.83 -21.05
CA LEU A 206 5.15 -22.20 -20.43
C LEU A 206 5.45 -21.67 -19.03
N LEU A 207 6.13 -22.46 -18.20
CA LEU A 207 6.50 -22.03 -16.84
C LEU A 207 7.37 -20.77 -16.87
N LEU A 208 8.39 -20.72 -17.74
CA LEU A 208 9.24 -19.54 -17.90
C LEU A 208 8.48 -18.35 -18.47
N LEU A 209 7.57 -18.58 -19.41
CA LEU A 209 6.68 -17.54 -19.94
C LEU A 209 5.82 -16.95 -18.82
N PHE A 210 5.24 -17.77 -17.96
CA PHE A 210 4.44 -17.29 -16.83
C PHE A 210 5.28 -16.50 -15.83
N TYR A 211 6.51 -16.91 -15.55
CA TYR A 211 7.39 -16.11 -14.67
C TYR A 211 7.71 -14.75 -15.29
N ALA A 212 7.95 -14.70 -16.61
CA ALA A 212 8.18 -13.45 -17.32
C ALA A 212 6.92 -12.55 -17.31
N LEU A 213 5.74 -13.11 -17.57
CA LEU A 213 4.47 -12.36 -17.50
C LEU A 213 4.16 -11.86 -16.09
N PHE A 214 4.41 -12.69 -15.07
CA PHE A 214 4.27 -12.27 -13.67
C PHE A 214 5.19 -11.08 -13.36
N TYR A 215 6.44 -11.13 -13.77
CA TYR A 215 7.38 -10.04 -13.59
C TYR A 215 6.91 -8.74 -14.27
N ILE A 216 6.48 -8.83 -15.54
CA ILE A 216 5.97 -7.69 -16.29
C ILE A 216 4.74 -7.08 -15.62
N MET A 217 3.79 -7.94 -15.20
CA MET A 217 2.58 -7.52 -14.52
C MET A 217 2.88 -6.85 -13.17
N ALA A 218 3.74 -7.44 -12.37
CA ALA A 218 4.15 -6.89 -11.08
C ALA A 218 4.84 -5.52 -11.25
N LYS A 219 5.76 -5.41 -12.20
CA LYS A 219 6.44 -4.14 -12.53
C LYS A 219 5.46 -3.07 -13.04
N SER A 220 4.49 -3.46 -13.87
CA SER A 220 3.45 -2.55 -14.38
C SER A 220 2.57 -2.03 -13.25
N LEU A 221 2.14 -2.90 -12.34
CA LEU A 221 1.35 -2.49 -11.16
C LEU A 221 2.11 -1.49 -10.29
N ASN A 222 3.39 -1.74 -10.03
CA ASN A 222 4.21 -0.82 -9.24
C ASN A 222 4.36 0.55 -9.91
N ASN A 223 4.64 0.56 -11.22
CA ASN A 223 4.74 1.81 -11.98
C ASN A 223 3.41 2.59 -11.95
N ASN A 224 2.28 1.91 -12.08
CA ASN A 224 0.97 2.55 -11.99
C ASN A 224 0.71 3.15 -10.61
N HIS A 225 1.09 2.46 -9.53
CA HIS A 225 1.01 3.01 -8.17
C HIS A 225 1.86 4.27 -8.00
N LYS A 226 3.12 4.25 -8.46
CA LYS A 226 4.00 5.42 -8.42
C LYS A 226 3.42 6.61 -9.20
N LEU A 227 2.94 6.39 -10.43
CA LEU A 227 2.31 7.42 -11.23
C LEU A 227 1.04 7.99 -10.57
N THR A 228 0.23 7.15 -9.92
CA THR A 228 -0.95 7.60 -9.19
C THR A 228 -0.58 8.48 -8.01
N GLN A 229 0.47 8.12 -7.26
CA GLN A 229 0.98 8.93 -6.15
C GLN A 229 1.53 10.28 -6.64
N GLU A 230 2.33 10.29 -7.71
CA GLU A 230 2.85 11.52 -8.31
C GLU A 230 1.73 12.44 -8.80
N ASN A 231 0.73 11.89 -9.50
CA ASN A 231 -0.43 12.64 -9.93
C ASN A 231 -1.20 13.24 -8.75
N THR A 232 -1.37 12.50 -7.66
CA THR A 232 -2.04 13.01 -6.45
C THR A 232 -1.29 14.20 -5.85
N ILE A 233 0.05 14.14 -5.80
CA ILE A 233 0.89 15.24 -5.33
C ILE A 233 0.74 16.46 -6.23
N LEU A 234 0.77 16.27 -7.56
CA LEU A 234 0.59 17.34 -8.53
C LEU A 234 -0.78 18.01 -8.41
N TYR A 235 -1.85 17.23 -8.22
CA TYR A 235 -3.19 17.78 -7.96
C TYR A 235 -3.24 18.65 -6.70
N MET A 236 -2.63 18.17 -5.60
CA MET A 236 -2.56 18.96 -4.36
C MET A 236 -1.80 20.27 -4.54
N GLN A 237 -0.69 20.24 -5.28
CA GLN A 237 0.09 21.45 -5.57
C GLN A 237 -0.71 22.44 -6.44
N GLN A 238 -1.43 21.96 -7.44
CA GLN A 238 -2.29 22.79 -8.29
C GLN A 238 -3.41 23.44 -7.49
N GLU A 239 -4.04 22.71 -6.57
CA GLU A 239 -5.08 23.25 -5.69
C GLU A 239 -4.55 24.33 -4.74
N GLN A 240 -3.37 24.10 -4.16
CA GLN A 240 -2.69 25.12 -3.35
C GLN A 240 -2.36 26.36 -4.16
N TYR A 241 -1.87 26.21 -5.39
CA TYR A 241 -1.57 27.32 -6.28
C TYR A 241 -2.83 28.13 -6.63
N ASN A 242 -3.94 27.46 -6.94
CA ASN A 242 -5.21 28.10 -7.24
C ASN A 242 -5.76 28.87 -6.02
N THR A 243 -5.62 28.30 -4.82
CA THR A 243 -6.03 28.96 -3.57
C THR A 243 -5.19 30.21 -3.30
N LEU A 244 -3.87 30.09 -3.49
CA LEU A 244 -2.96 31.24 -3.35
C LEU A 244 -3.30 32.36 -4.34
N ASN A 245 -3.55 32.02 -5.61
CA ASN A 245 -3.92 33.02 -6.62
C ASN A 245 -5.24 33.72 -6.26
N LYS A 246 -6.25 33.01 -5.79
CA LYS A 246 -7.51 33.61 -5.30
C LYS A 246 -7.24 34.58 -4.16
N ALA A 247 -6.44 34.22 -3.16
CA ALA A 247 -6.09 35.10 -2.05
C ALA A 247 -5.32 36.36 -2.50
N ILE A 248 -4.44 36.21 -3.49
CA ILE A 248 -3.72 37.32 -4.10
C ILE A 248 -4.70 38.28 -4.80
N GLU A 249 -5.63 37.77 -5.61
CA GLU A 249 -6.64 38.58 -6.29
C GLU A 249 -7.57 39.30 -5.30
N GLU A 250 -8.06 38.60 -4.29
CA GLU A 250 -8.89 39.17 -3.21
C GLU A 250 -8.13 40.29 -2.49
N THR A 251 -6.85 40.11 -2.18
CA THR A 251 -5.99 41.11 -1.57
C THR A 251 -5.80 42.32 -2.50
N ARG A 252 -5.68 42.05 -3.82
CA ARG A 252 -5.55 43.12 -4.82
C ARG A 252 -6.82 43.96 -4.91
N HIS A 253 -8.00 43.30 -4.93
CA HIS A 253 -9.28 43.98 -4.92
C HIS A 253 -9.47 44.79 -3.65
N ALA A 254 -9.26 44.21 -2.48
CA ALA A 254 -9.37 44.93 -1.20
C ALA A 254 -8.44 46.18 -1.12
N ARG A 255 -7.20 46.05 -1.64
CA ARG A 255 -6.25 47.15 -1.71
C ARG A 255 -6.70 48.24 -2.71
N HIS A 256 -7.31 47.87 -3.82
CA HIS A 256 -7.88 48.79 -4.79
C HIS A 256 -9.03 49.60 -4.15
N ASP A 257 -9.94 48.90 -3.49
CA ASP A 257 -11.11 49.51 -2.85
C ASP A 257 -10.69 50.44 -1.71
N MET A 258 -9.69 50.03 -0.91
CA MET A 258 -9.13 50.90 0.11
C MET A 258 -8.52 52.21 -0.46
N ARG A 259 -7.80 52.11 -1.59
CA ARG A 259 -7.28 53.32 -2.27
C ARG A 259 -8.40 54.22 -2.78
N HIS A 260 -9.49 53.64 -3.27
CA HIS A 260 -10.67 54.39 -3.70
C HIS A 260 -11.32 55.13 -2.53
N HIS A 261 -11.52 54.44 -1.39
CA HIS A 261 -12.04 55.06 -0.17
C HIS A 261 -11.17 56.21 0.32
N LEU A 262 -9.83 56.00 0.38
CA LEU A 262 -8.88 57.05 0.76
C LEU A 262 -8.90 58.24 -0.18
N SER A 263 -9.09 58.01 -1.50
CA SER A 263 -9.21 59.09 -2.49
C SER A 263 -10.47 59.95 -2.24
N ILE A 264 -11.62 59.29 -1.97
CA ILE A 264 -12.87 60.00 -1.63
C ILE A 264 -12.72 60.81 -0.37
N LEU A 265 -12.19 60.24 0.72
CA LEU A 265 -11.95 60.94 1.98
C LEU A 265 -11.05 62.15 1.77
N ASN A 266 -9.97 62.01 0.99
CA ASN A 266 -9.05 63.09 0.68
C ASN A 266 -9.74 64.24 -0.12
N SER A 267 -10.72 63.90 -0.98
CA SER A 267 -11.51 64.87 -1.74
C SER A 267 -12.41 65.73 -0.81
N PHE A 268 -13.06 65.11 0.19
CA PHE A 268 -13.88 65.81 1.18
C PHE A 268 -13.03 66.72 2.03
N VAL A 269 -11.86 66.25 2.49
CA VAL A 269 -10.91 67.08 3.27
C VAL A 269 -10.46 68.30 2.47
N LYS A 270 -10.08 68.17 1.18
CA LYS A 270 -9.66 69.28 0.30
C LYS A 270 -10.76 70.33 0.07
N ARG A 271 -12.02 69.88 0.02
CA ARG A 271 -13.19 70.77 -0.13
C ARG A 271 -13.66 71.36 1.18
N LYS A 272 -13.08 70.96 2.33
CA LYS A 272 -13.52 71.33 3.68
C LYS A 272 -14.99 70.92 3.95
N ASP A 273 -15.47 69.89 3.33
CA ASP A 273 -16.83 69.39 3.45
C ASP A 273 -16.91 68.37 4.59
N TRP A 274 -17.03 68.91 5.80
CA TRP A 274 -16.97 68.07 7.01
C TRP A 274 -18.25 67.25 7.23
N ALA A 275 -19.39 67.72 6.77
CA ALA A 275 -20.68 67.01 6.93
C ALA A 275 -20.72 65.77 6.08
N ASP A 276 -20.29 65.83 4.80
CA ASP A 276 -20.20 64.69 3.92
C ASP A 276 -19.10 63.70 4.31
N LEU A 277 -17.99 64.20 4.84
CA LEU A 277 -16.94 63.39 5.41
C LEU A 277 -17.46 62.51 6.57
N GLU A 278 -18.18 63.15 7.54
CA GLU A 278 -18.75 62.45 8.69
C GLU A 278 -19.80 61.41 8.28
N ASN A 279 -20.67 61.75 7.33
CA ASN A 279 -21.66 60.85 6.79
C ASN A 279 -21.02 59.65 6.05
N TYR A 280 -19.97 59.88 5.28
CA TYR A 280 -19.24 58.83 4.57
C TYR A 280 -18.54 57.90 5.54
N LEU A 281 -17.84 58.42 6.56
CA LEU A 281 -17.20 57.63 7.61
C LEU A 281 -18.21 56.80 8.41
N SER A 282 -19.38 57.40 8.74
CA SER A 282 -20.47 56.67 9.43
C SER A 282 -21.01 55.52 8.59
N LYS A 283 -21.20 55.72 7.27
CA LYS A 283 -21.64 54.62 6.35
C LYS A 283 -20.57 53.56 6.24
N MET A 284 -19.30 53.93 6.13
CA MET A 284 -18.19 53.00 6.03
C MET A 284 -18.00 52.20 7.33
N SER A 285 -18.16 52.83 8.49
CA SER A 285 -18.13 52.18 9.80
C SER A 285 -19.27 51.15 9.97
N LYS A 286 -20.46 51.45 9.43
CA LYS A 286 -21.60 50.51 9.45
C LYS A 286 -21.44 49.33 8.49
N SER A 287 -20.62 49.47 7.44
CA SER A 287 -20.31 48.38 6.48
C SER A 287 -19.22 47.41 6.99
N ILE A 288 -18.43 47.86 7.98
CA ILE A 288 -17.49 46.99 8.68
C ILE A 288 -18.30 46.29 9.77
N PRO A 289 -18.39 44.95 9.77
CA PRO A 289 -19.12 44.21 10.83
C PRO A 289 -18.57 44.67 12.19
N SER A 290 -19.44 45.28 13.00
CA SER A 290 -19.06 45.75 14.33
C SER A 290 -18.61 44.55 15.15
N SER A 291 -17.40 44.56 15.65
CA SER A 291 -16.81 43.54 16.52
C SER A 291 -17.39 43.60 17.96
N GLU A 292 -18.67 44.00 18.11
CA GLU A 292 -19.31 44.07 19.42
C GLU A 292 -19.70 42.71 20.01
N LEU A 293 -19.70 41.66 19.20
CA LEU A 293 -20.04 40.31 19.68
C LEU A 293 -18.76 39.51 19.84
N LYS A 294 -18.16 39.50 21.01
CA LYS A 294 -17.06 38.65 21.34
C LYS A 294 -17.57 37.28 21.72
N LEU A 295 -17.42 36.30 20.83
CA LEU A 295 -17.85 34.92 21.02
C LEU A 295 -16.80 34.08 21.76
N CYS A 296 -15.50 34.45 21.67
CA CYS A 296 -14.40 33.72 22.25
C CYS A 296 -13.28 34.66 22.72
N GLU A 297 -12.49 34.27 23.73
CA GLU A 297 -11.34 35.07 24.17
C GLU A 297 -10.15 34.99 23.20
N ASN A 298 -10.02 33.91 22.47
CA ASN A 298 -8.99 33.73 21.46
C ASN A 298 -9.38 34.45 20.16
N ASN A 299 -8.56 35.41 19.72
CA ASN A 299 -8.89 36.28 18.59
C ASN A 299 -9.02 35.57 17.25
N ALA A 300 -8.21 34.53 17.00
CA ALA A 300 -8.27 33.78 15.74
C ALA A 300 -9.57 32.95 15.65
N ILE A 301 -9.92 32.28 16.74
CA ILE A 301 -11.15 31.48 16.85
C ILE A 301 -12.39 32.36 16.83
N ASP A 302 -12.32 33.53 17.52
CA ASP A 302 -13.38 34.52 17.52
C ASP A 302 -13.65 35.06 16.12
N GLY A 303 -12.60 35.35 15.34
CA GLY A 303 -12.75 35.77 13.94
C GLY A 303 -13.47 34.74 13.07
N VAL A 304 -13.11 33.44 13.17
CA VAL A 304 -13.78 32.36 12.43
C VAL A 304 -15.24 32.18 12.89
N ALA A 305 -15.46 32.14 14.20
CA ALA A 305 -16.79 31.95 14.75
C ALA A 305 -17.71 33.15 14.43
N GLY A 306 -17.19 34.36 14.55
CA GLY A 306 -17.90 35.62 14.23
C GLY A 306 -18.32 35.68 12.76
N HIS A 307 -17.43 35.27 11.83
CA HIS A 307 -17.74 35.22 10.40
C HIS A 307 -18.97 34.31 10.13
N TYR A 308 -18.98 33.09 10.66
CA TYR A 308 -20.10 32.19 10.47
C TYR A 308 -21.35 32.59 11.25
N TYR A 309 -21.21 33.19 12.44
CA TYR A 309 -22.33 33.71 13.20
C TYR A 309 -23.11 34.78 12.42
N HIS A 310 -22.40 35.77 11.82
CA HIS A 310 -23.02 36.79 10.97
C HIS A 310 -23.67 36.16 9.73
N ARG A 311 -22.97 35.23 9.07
CA ARG A 311 -23.50 34.52 7.88
C ARG A 311 -24.76 33.72 8.20
N TYR A 312 -24.86 33.11 9.39
CA TYR A 312 -26.08 32.41 9.82
C TYR A 312 -27.20 33.41 10.13
N LYS A 313 -26.89 34.55 10.73
CA LYS A 313 -27.87 35.60 10.96
C LYS A 313 -28.44 36.20 9.68
N ASP A 314 -27.59 36.48 8.70
CA ASP A 314 -27.99 37.01 7.39
C ASP A 314 -28.92 36.04 6.63
N LEU A 315 -28.78 34.74 6.88
CA LEU A 315 -29.59 33.68 6.31
C LEU A 315 -30.76 33.22 7.21
N GLU A 316 -31.02 34.00 8.29
CA GLU A 316 -32.05 33.70 9.27
C GLU A 316 -32.03 32.29 9.86
N ILE A 317 -30.79 31.72 10.04
CA ILE A 317 -30.59 30.40 10.64
C ILE A 317 -30.39 30.60 12.17
N PRO A 318 -31.28 30.01 13.00
CA PRO A 318 -31.10 30.06 14.46
C PRO A 318 -29.81 29.35 14.87
N CYS A 319 -28.92 30.04 15.55
CA CYS A 319 -27.63 29.49 15.96
C CYS A 319 -27.29 29.83 17.42
N VAL A 320 -26.62 28.92 18.10
CA VAL A 320 -26.11 29.09 19.46
C VAL A 320 -24.63 28.76 19.47
N PHE A 321 -23.81 29.74 19.88
CA PHE A 321 -22.37 29.55 20.07
C PHE A 321 -22.01 29.62 21.55
N LYS A 322 -21.32 28.64 22.05
CA LYS A 322 -20.73 28.57 23.40
C LYS A 322 -19.27 28.15 23.28
N LEU A 323 -18.39 29.15 23.22
CA LEU A 323 -16.95 28.96 23.00
C LEU A 323 -16.19 29.37 24.27
N GLU A 324 -15.91 28.40 25.13
CA GLU A 324 -15.19 28.58 26.40
C GLU A 324 -13.71 28.22 26.21
N LEU A 325 -13.01 29.00 25.40
CA LEU A 325 -11.60 28.80 25.09
C LEU A 325 -10.80 30.04 25.53
N PRO A 326 -9.70 29.85 26.30
CA PRO A 326 -8.86 30.97 26.77
C PRO A 326 -8.08 31.60 25.62
N LYS A 327 -7.48 32.76 25.91
CA LYS A 327 -6.69 33.53 24.94
C LYS A 327 -5.48 32.75 24.42
N GLU A 328 -4.81 32.03 25.27
CA GLU A 328 -3.66 31.16 24.93
C GLU A 328 -4.03 29.70 25.03
N LEU A 329 -3.70 28.93 24.01
CA LEU A 329 -4.03 27.51 23.88
C LEU A 329 -2.77 26.70 23.67
N SER A 330 -2.71 25.51 24.28
CA SER A 330 -1.66 24.52 24.03
C SER A 330 -1.89 23.71 22.76
N VAL A 331 -3.12 23.74 22.24
CA VAL A 331 -3.51 23.14 20.96
C VAL A 331 -3.31 24.18 19.86
N SER A 332 -2.85 23.77 18.68
CA SER A 332 -2.64 24.63 17.53
C SER A 332 -3.91 25.44 17.18
N GLU A 333 -3.84 26.76 17.27
CA GLU A 333 -4.95 27.66 16.87
C GLU A 333 -5.36 27.45 15.42
N ILE A 334 -4.38 27.19 14.54
CA ILE A 334 -4.63 26.92 13.11
C ILE A 334 -5.47 25.66 12.96
N ASP A 335 -5.15 24.58 13.68
CA ASP A 335 -5.88 23.32 13.59
C ASP A 335 -7.32 23.48 14.12
N ILE A 336 -7.51 24.24 15.22
CA ILE A 336 -8.84 24.56 15.74
C ILE A 336 -9.64 25.38 14.73
N CYS A 337 -9.06 26.41 14.15
CA CYS A 337 -9.70 27.26 13.13
C CYS A 337 -10.10 26.45 11.89
N LEU A 338 -9.20 25.55 11.40
CA LEU A 338 -9.48 24.69 10.26
C LEU A 338 -10.61 23.69 10.56
N VAL A 339 -10.61 23.08 11.73
CA VAL A 339 -11.68 22.17 12.16
C VAL A 339 -13.02 22.92 12.28
N LEU A 340 -13.02 24.06 12.96
CA LEU A 340 -14.22 24.88 13.15
C LEU A 340 -14.79 25.34 11.80
N SER A 341 -13.97 25.89 10.90
CA SER A 341 -14.43 26.36 9.60
C SER A 341 -15.04 25.23 8.76
N ASN A 342 -14.41 24.05 8.72
CA ASN A 342 -14.96 22.89 8.01
C ASN A 342 -16.32 22.42 8.58
N LEU A 343 -16.44 22.37 9.91
CA LEU A 343 -17.67 21.93 10.57
C LEU A 343 -18.79 22.97 10.41
N LEU A 344 -18.47 24.25 10.52
CA LEU A 344 -19.43 25.34 10.38
C LEU A 344 -19.92 25.48 8.93
N GLU A 345 -19.04 25.34 7.93
CA GLU A 345 -19.46 25.32 6.52
C GLU A 345 -20.37 24.11 6.22
N ASN A 346 -20.03 22.92 6.72
CA ASN A 346 -20.89 21.74 6.58
C ASN A 346 -22.27 21.94 7.23
N ALA A 347 -22.32 22.57 8.41
CA ALA A 347 -23.57 22.87 9.11
C ALA A 347 -24.41 23.88 8.33
N LEU A 348 -23.78 24.90 7.72
CA LEU A 348 -24.43 25.87 6.85
C LEU A 348 -25.07 25.19 5.64
N GLU A 349 -24.29 24.40 4.93
CA GLU A 349 -24.75 23.68 3.73
C GLU A 349 -25.91 22.72 4.05
N ALA A 350 -25.84 22.01 5.16
CA ALA A 350 -26.92 21.12 5.62
C ALA A 350 -28.19 21.92 5.96
N SER A 351 -28.03 23.06 6.64
CA SER A 351 -29.14 23.95 7.01
C SER A 351 -29.82 24.55 5.79
N MET A 352 -29.07 24.91 4.74
CA MET A 352 -29.66 25.43 3.49
C MET A 352 -30.53 24.42 2.76
N ARG A 353 -30.29 23.11 2.97
CA ARG A 353 -31.10 22.01 2.41
C ARG A 353 -32.28 21.60 3.32
N THR A 354 -32.27 22.09 4.55
CA THR A 354 -33.30 21.81 5.55
C THR A 354 -34.43 22.85 5.49
N ALA A 355 -35.68 22.44 5.74
CA ALA A 355 -36.80 23.35 5.78
C ALA A 355 -36.58 24.47 6.83
N PRO A 356 -36.92 25.72 6.54
CA PRO A 356 -36.61 26.87 7.38
C PRO A 356 -37.01 26.73 8.86
N ASP A 357 -38.19 26.12 9.12
CA ASP A 357 -38.73 25.87 10.45
C ASP A 357 -37.94 24.88 11.30
N LYS A 358 -37.09 24.04 10.65
CA LYS A 358 -36.26 23.02 11.31
C LYS A 358 -34.79 23.40 11.39
N ARG A 359 -34.39 24.54 10.83
CA ARG A 359 -32.99 24.98 10.84
C ARG A 359 -32.54 25.33 12.25
N ARG A 360 -31.49 24.71 12.70
CA ARG A 360 -30.85 25.05 13.97
C ARG A 360 -29.39 24.56 13.95
N ILE A 361 -28.49 25.41 14.42
CA ILE A 361 -27.06 25.08 14.56
C ILE A 361 -26.64 25.38 16.00
N THR A 362 -25.90 24.45 16.61
CA THR A 362 -25.37 24.59 17.95
C THR A 362 -23.88 24.27 17.93
N VAL A 363 -23.08 25.16 18.47
CA VAL A 363 -21.61 25.07 18.47
C VAL A 363 -21.11 25.17 19.91
N PHE A 364 -20.38 24.17 20.34
CA PHE A 364 -19.70 24.15 21.63
C PHE A 364 -18.21 23.92 21.41
N ALA A 365 -17.38 24.72 22.08
CA ALA A 365 -15.96 24.43 22.20
C ALA A 365 -15.48 24.78 23.60
N ARG A 366 -14.73 23.88 24.22
CA ARG A 366 -14.17 24.08 25.56
C ARG A 366 -12.85 23.34 25.75
N MET A 367 -12.08 23.82 26.69
CA MET A 367 -10.95 23.05 27.22
C MET A 367 -11.47 21.89 28.07
N HIS A 368 -10.95 20.71 27.84
CA HIS A 368 -11.17 19.52 28.71
C HIS A 368 -10.03 19.34 29.71
N SER A 369 -8.83 19.63 29.28
CA SER A 369 -7.61 19.70 30.09
C SER A 369 -6.66 20.71 29.44
N ASP A 370 -5.52 21.01 30.07
CA ASP A 370 -4.58 22.02 29.56
C ASP A 370 -4.12 21.78 28.12
N ASN A 371 -4.15 20.54 27.66
CA ASN A 371 -3.70 20.16 26.31
C ASN A 371 -4.79 19.51 25.43
N VAL A 372 -6.07 19.58 25.85
CA VAL A 372 -7.18 18.95 25.10
C VAL A 372 -8.32 19.93 24.92
N VAL A 373 -8.70 20.15 23.67
CA VAL A 373 -9.88 20.93 23.26
C VAL A 373 -10.95 19.98 22.74
N LEU A 374 -12.17 20.15 23.23
CA LEU A 374 -13.35 19.46 22.71
C LEU A 374 -14.19 20.45 21.90
N ILE A 375 -14.55 20.07 20.69
CA ILE A 375 -15.40 20.83 19.79
C ILE A 375 -16.60 19.95 19.42
N LYS A 376 -17.80 20.49 19.56
CA LYS A 376 -19.04 19.83 19.18
C LYS A 376 -19.86 20.77 18.31
N VAL A 377 -20.28 20.30 17.13
CA VAL A 377 -21.17 21.01 16.24
C VAL A 377 -22.37 20.13 15.93
N GLU A 378 -23.55 20.67 16.16
CA GLU A 378 -24.82 20.02 15.89
C GLU A 378 -25.65 20.84 14.92
N ASN A 379 -26.22 20.16 13.92
CA ASN A 379 -27.16 20.79 12.99
C ASN A 379 -28.28 19.83 12.59
N PHE A 380 -29.45 20.36 12.29
CA PHE A 380 -30.50 19.60 11.62
C PHE A 380 -30.12 19.36 10.15
N TYR A 381 -30.51 18.21 9.65
CA TYR A 381 -30.34 17.87 8.23
C TYR A 381 -31.60 17.19 7.69
N ASN A 382 -31.83 17.36 6.38
CA ASN A 382 -32.92 16.70 5.67
C ASN A 382 -32.30 15.80 4.59
N GLY A 383 -32.57 14.49 4.68
CA GLY A 383 -32.10 13.50 3.69
C GLY A 383 -31.45 12.27 4.31
N VAL A 384 -31.07 11.33 3.44
CA VAL A 384 -30.33 10.13 3.81
C VAL A 384 -28.84 10.42 3.60
N VAL A 385 -28.10 10.47 4.67
CA VAL A 385 -26.63 10.53 4.60
C VAL A 385 -26.15 9.09 4.40
N LYS A 386 -25.55 8.81 3.26
CA LYS A 386 -24.99 7.49 2.95
C LYS A 386 -23.65 7.34 3.66
N GLU A 387 -23.54 6.30 4.45
CA GLU A 387 -22.31 5.89 5.12
C GLU A 387 -21.81 4.59 4.48
N LYS A 388 -20.54 4.57 4.06
CA LYS A 388 -19.87 3.40 3.54
C LYS A 388 -18.54 3.22 4.26
N ASN A 389 -18.37 2.12 4.98
CA ASN A 389 -17.15 1.83 5.76
C ASN A 389 -16.75 2.92 6.79
N GLY A 390 -17.73 3.56 7.46
CA GLY A 390 -17.46 4.64 8.43
C GLY A 390 -17.12 6.00 7.80
N ILE A 391 -17.30 6.14 6.49
CA ILE A 391 -17.03 7.37 5.73
C ILE A 391 -18.36 7.88 5.17
N PHE A 392 -18.65 9.16 5.41
CA PHE A 392 -19.84 9.82 4.89
C PHE A 392 -19.62 10.28 3.45
N GLU A 393 -20.47 9.82 2.53
CA GLU A 393 -20.43 10.25 1.13
C GLU A 393 -20.95 11.68 0.99
N SER A 394 -20.25 12.51 0.21
CA SER A 394 -20.70 13.84 -0.13
C SER A 394 -21.92 13.79 -1.04
N SER A 395 -22.95 14.56 -0.71
CA SER A 395 -24.15 14.68 -1.54
C SER A 395 -23.95 15.53 -2.83
N LYS A 396 -22.75 16.11 -3.04
CA LYS A 396 -22.46 16.98 -4.20
C LYS A 396 -21.83 16.25 -5.39
N HIS A 397 -21.03 15.24 -5.16
CA HIS A 397 -20.42 14.39 -6.19
C HIS A 397 -20.17 13.01 -5.59
N SER A 398 -20.05 11.99 -6.42
CA SER A 398 -19.73 10.61 -6.03
C SER A 398 -18.32 10.43 -5.38
N CYS A 399 -17.78 11.50 -4.82
CA CYS A 399 -16.53 11.56 -4.08
C CYS A 399 -16.79 11.78 -2.60
N GLU A 400 -15.94 11.18 -1.77
CA GLU A 400 -15.93 11.30 -0.30
C GLU A 400 -15.95 12.76 0.16
N GLY A 401 -16.67 13.06 1.24
CA GLY A 401 -16.81 14.41 1.78
C GLY A 401 -15.47 14.97 2.27
N ILE A 402 -14.83 15.81 1.47
CA ILE A 402 -13.49 16.38 1.71
C ILE A 402 -13.39 17.07 3.09
N GLY A 403 -14.46 17.75 3.53
CA GLY A 403 -14.49 18.47 4.81
C GLY A 403 -14.38 17.55 6.02
N THR A 404 -15.14 16.46 6.06
CA THR A 404 -15.12 15.51 7.19
C THR A 404 -13.83 14.70 7.27
N GLN A 405 -13.22 14.38 6.14
CA GLN A 405 -11.89 13.75 6.08
C GLN A 405 -10.79 14.70 6.56
N SER A 406 -10.86 15.99 6.19
CA SER A 406 -9.92 16.99 6.66
C SER A 406 -9.97 17.11 8.19
N VAL A 407 -11.16 17.16 8.77
CA VAL A 407 -11.37 17.18 10.22
C VAL A 407 -10.79 15.94 10.89
N ARG A 408 -11.05 14.75 10.34
CA ARG A 408 -10.52 13.48 10.86
C ARG A 408 -9.00 13.46 10.84
N ARG A 409 -8.40 13.82 9.71
CA ARG A 409 -6.95 13.87 9.54
C ARG A 409 -6.27 14.82 10.51
N ILE A 410 -6.86 16.01 10.75
CA ILE A 410 -6.31 16.99 11.70
C ILE A 410 -6.40 16.44 13.12
N ALA A 411 -7.52 15.87 13.52
CA ALA A 411 -7.69 15.29 14.85
C ALA A 411 -6.72 14.13 15.10
N GLU A 412 -6.63 13.17 14.19
CA GLU A 412 -5.78 11.99 14.31
C GLU A 412 -4.28 12.34 14.30
N LYS A 413 -3.85 13.33 13.50
CA LYS A 413 -2.47 13.81 13.45
C LYS A 413 -1.97 14.30 14.81
N GLY A 414 -2.85 14.92 15.62
CA GLY A 414 -2.54 15.40 16.97
C GLY A 414 -2.75 14.35 18.06
N GLY A 415 -3.09 13.09 17.73
CA GLY A 415 -3.42 12.07 18.72
C GLY A 415 -4.78 12.26 19.38
N GLY A 416 -5.65 13.04 18.76
CA GLY A 416 -7.06 13.20 19.10
C GLY A 416 -7.96 12.24 18.33
N TYR A 417 -9.25 12.47 18.33
CA TYR A 417 -10.21 11.70 17.54
C TYR A 417 -11.37 12.58 17.08
N CYS A 418 -12.12 12.10 16.08
CA CYS A 418 -13.41 12.67 15.73
C CYS A 418 -14.46 11.57 15.56
N ARG A 419 -15.70 11.90 15.92
CA ARG A 419 -16.87 11.06 15.75
C ARG A 419 -17.98 11.88 15.10
N PHE A 420 -18.59 11.29 14.09
CA PHE A 420 -19.77 11.83 13.44
C PHE A 420 -20.93 10.88 13.73
N THR A 421 -22.06 11.42 14.20
CA THR A 421 -23.24 10.64 14.52
C THR A 421 -24.50 11.28 13.93
N GLN A 422 -25.49 10.44 13.65
CA GLN A 422 -26.78 10.85 13.11
C GLN A 422 -27.86 10.22 13.98
N LYS A 423 -28.70 11.04 14.56
CA LYS A 423 -29.84 10.57 15.36
C LYS A 423 -30.97 11.60 15.29
N ASP A 424 -32.18 11.13 15.06
CA ASP A 424 -33.43 11.93 15.11
C ASP A 424 -33.39 13.20 14.22
N GLY A 425 -32.74 13.10 13.04
CA GLY A 425 -32.60 14.23 12.10
C GLY A 425 -31.52 15.25 12.50
N ILE A 426 -30.73 14.96 13.51
CA ILE A 426 -29.61 15.80 13.96
C ILE A 426 -28.30 15.11 13.56
N PHE A 427 -27.45 15.85 12.88
CA PHE A 427 -26.06 15.49 12.64
C PHE A 427 -25.19 16.10 13.72
N THR A 428 -24.38 15.30 14.38
CA THR A 428 -23.48 15.72 15.45
C THR A 428 -22.03 15.37 15.06
N ALA A 429 -21.16 16.35 15.10
CA ALA A 429 -19.73 16.21 14.96
C ALA A 429 -19.07 16.47 16.31
N ASP A 430 -18.46 15.44 16.91
CA ASP A 430 -17.67 15.51 18.13
C ASP A 430 -16.19 15.36 17.77
N VAL A 431 -15.38 16.37 18.08
CA VAL A 431 -13.95 16.41 17.76
C VAL A 431 -13.14 16.69 19.03
N MET A 432 -12.13 15.87 19.26
CA MET A 432 -11.13 16.07 20.29
C MET A 432 -9.79 16.38 19.63
N LEU A 433 -9.23 17.57 19.92
CA LEU A 433 -7.90 17.96 19.48
C LEU A 433 -6.96 17.94 20.68
N ARG A 434 -5.76 17.43 20.47
CA ARG A 434 -4.73 17.33 21.49
C ARG A 434 -3.51 18.16 21.10
N GLY A 435 -3.02 18.98 22.01
CA GLY A 435 -1.75 19.69 21.87
C GLY A 435 -0.56 18.82 22.28
N ASN A 436 0.61 19.13 21.78
CA ASN A 436 1.83 18.51 22.24
C ASN A 436 2.04 18.83 23.72
N SER A 437 2.18 17.83 24.56
CA SER A 437 2.68 18.03 25.93
C SER A 437 4.11 18.59 25.83
N LYS A 438 4.33 19.77 26.41
CA LYS A 438 5.68 20.27 26.64
C LYS A 438 6.48 19.34 27.52
#